data_472fb30db9328269366158906908e7cb
#
_entry.id   472fb30db9328269366158906908e7cb
#
_cell.length_a   1.000
_cell.length_b   1.000
_cell.length_c   1.000
_cell.angle_alpha   90.00
_cell.angle_beta   90.00
_cell.angle_gamma   90.00
#
_symmetry.space_group_name_H-M   'P 1'
#
loop_
_entity.id
_entity.type
_entity.pdbx_description
1 polymer ?
#
loop_
_entity_poly.entity_id
_entity_poly.type
_entity_poly.pdbx_seq_one_letter_code
_entity_poly.pdbx_strand_id
1 'polypeptide(L)'
;MVSHELSLKLPPSLRVAFFSFACIILSQFVARCSNLEVGQTDQLSGERVKIRGKIVAVEGENLKVTTHAGDVLVRVPENTRVSGIAAAQLSEITKDSYVGTVAIKQVDGTLRALEVHIFPEEARGTGEGQRPWDLTSDSTMTNATVEKVEQVSVDKVPGFLLKLKYKGGDAKVFIPPGTPIVKNVPADRSLLTPGAGVYIPAVREVGGPLTARRIIVGVNGVMPPM
;
A
#
# COMPACT_ATOMS: atom_id res chain seq x y z
N MET A 1 -60.32 25.47 -29.48
CA MET A 1 -60.66 26.31 -30.65
C MET A 1 -59.47 27.22 -30.92
N VAL A 2 -58.93 26.99 -32.13
CA VAL A 2 -58.06 27.84 -32.95
C VAL A 2 -56.63 28.08 -32.48
N SER A 3 -55.74 27.26 -33.05
CA SER A 3 -54.32 27.44 -33.21
C SER A 3 -54.04 28.60 -34.16
N HIS A 4 -53.06 29.46 -33.85
CA HIS A 4 -52.42 30.33 -34.83
C HIS A 4 -50.92 30.07 -34.85
N GLU A 5 -50.48 29.29 -35.85
CA GLU A 5 -49.10 29.24 -36.30
C GLU A 5 -48.76 30.54 -37.06
N LEU A 6 -47.76 31.25 -36.55
CA LEU A 6 -47.12 32.34 -37.33
C LEU A 6 -45.88 31.77 -38.03
N SER A 7 -46.06 31.47 -39.33
CA SER A 7 -44.98 31.10 -40.24
C SER A 7 -44.31 32.38 -40.76
N LEU A 8 -43.12 32.72 -40.30
CA LEU A 8 -42.31 33.80 -40.88
C LEU A 8 -41.51 33.25 -42.08
N LYS A 9 -41.95 33.59 -43.31
CA LYS A 9 -41.20 33.35 -44.54
C LYS A 9 -40.17 34.47 -44.72
N LEU A 10 -38.89 34.14 -44.61
CA LEU A 10 -37.76 35.02 -44.97
C LEU A 10 -37.38 34.87 -46.45
N PRO A 11 -37.04 35.99 -47.13
CA PRO A 11 -36.74 35.98 -48.58
C PRO A 11 -35.36 35.34 -48.86
N PRO A 12 -35.14 34.75 -50.06
CA PRO A 12 -34.01 33.92 -50.41
C PRO A 12 -32.65 34.64 -50.61
N SER A 13 -32.59 35.93 -50.47
CA SER A 13 -31.37 36.74 -50.71
C SER A 13 -30.46 36.91 -49.49
N LEU A 14 -30.81 36.37 -48.33
CA LEU A 14 -30.02 36.53 -47.09
C LEU A 14 -29.31 35.25 -46.62
N ARG A 15 -29.18 34.24 -47.51
CA ARG A 15 -28.62 32.93 -47.16
C ARG A 15 -27.15 32.70 -47.49
N VAL A 16 -26.43 33.68 -48.03
CA VAL A 16 -25.06 33.48 -48.55
C VAL A 16 -23.96 34.17 -47.71
N ALA A 17 -24.29 34.99 -46.72
CA ALA A 17 -23.27 35.80 -46.00
C ALA A 17 -22.88 35.27 -44.60
N PHE A 18 -23.39 34.13 -44.12
CA PHE A 18 -23.13 33.67 -42.77
C PHE A 18 -22.21 32.42 -42.64
N PHE A 19 -21.72 31.86 -43.76
CA PHE A 19 -20.87 30.67 -43.74
C PHE A 19 -19.36 30.90 -43.82
N SER A 20 -18.86 32.12 -43.90
CA SER A 20 -17.42 32.37 -44.07
C SER A 20 -16.69 32.96 -42.84
N PHE A 21 -17.39 33.24 -41.75
CA PHE A 21 -16.76 33.84 -40.58
C PHE A 21 -16.63 32.90 -39.34
N ALA A 22 -17.27 31.73 -39.40
CA ALA A 22 -17.23 30.75 -38.27
C ALA A 22 -16.05 29.76 -38.31
N CYS A 23 -15.29 29.72 -39.43
CA CYS A 23 -14.19 28.74 -39.58
C CYS A 23 -12.80 29.25 -39.20
N ILE A 24 -12.62 30.55 -38.90
CA ILE A 24 -11.30 31.11 -38.61
C ILE A 24 -11.06 31.26 -37.10
N ILE A 25 -12.09 31.23 -36.26
CA ILE A 25 -11.93 31.34 -34.79
C ILE A 25 -11.77 29.98 -34.11
N LEU A 26 -12.07 28.87 -34.79
CA LEU A 26 -11.94 27.51 -34.19
C LEU A 26 -10.55 26.88 -34.37
N SER A 27 -9.67 27.48 -35.19
CA SER A 27 -8.31 26.94 -35.42
C SER A 27 -7.24 27.47 -34.47
N GLN A 28 -7.55 28.47 -33.61
CA GLN A 28 -6.59 28.98 -32.65
C GLN A 28 -6.81 28.53 -31.19
N PHE A 29 -7.86 27.74 -30.91
CA PHE A 29 -8.14 27.24 -29.56
C PHE A 29 -7.66 25.83 -29.32
N VAL A 30 -7.17 25.10 -30.34
CA VAL A 30 -6.68 23.70 -30.21
C VAL A 30 -5.15 23.64 -29.95
N ALA A 31 -4.44 24.74 -30.00
CA ALA A 31 -2.96 24.76 -29.89
C ALA A 31 -2.44 25.12 -28.48
N ARG A 32 -3.28 25.12 -27.43
CA ARG A 32 -2.85 25.48 -26.06
C ARG A 32 -3.22 24.50 -24.97
N CYS A 33 -3.61 23.27 -25.29
CA CYS A 33 -3.83 22.19 -24.33
C CYS A 33 -2.83 21.03 -24.49
N SER A 34 -1.58 21.33 -24.74
CA SER A 34 -0.54 20.30 -24.78
C SER A 34 0.64 20.76 -23.95
N ASN A 35 0.51 20.80 -22.65
CA ASN A 35 1.57 20.67 -21.65
C ASN A 35 0.93 20.63 -20.26
N LEU A 36 0.01 19.69 -20.04
CA LEU A 36 -0.13 19.06 -18.74
C LEU A 36 0.97 18.00 -18.72
N GLU A 37 2.10 18.35 -18.14
CA GLU A 37 3.03 17.34 -17.63
C GLU A 37 2.24 16.47 -16.65
N VAL A 38 1.69 15.39 -17.18
CA VAL A 38 1.30 14.24 -16.36
C VAL A 38 2.59 13.79 -15.71
N GLY A 39 2.73 14.11 -14.43
CA GLY A 39 3.83 13.60 -13.63
C GLY A 39 3.95 12.12 -13.92
N GLN A 40 5.04 11.71 -14.53
CA GLN A 40 5.40 10.32 -14.70
C GLN A 40 5.45 9.71 -13.30
N THR A 41 4.34 9.11 -12.86
CA THR A 41 4.42 8.05 -11.88
C THR A 41 5.21 6.95 -12.57
N ASP A 42 6.47 6.83 -12.20
CA ASP A 42 7.40 5.80 -12.63
C ASP A 42 6.77 4.44 -12.30
N GLN A 43 5.93 3.96 -13.22
CA GLN A 43 5.26 2.66 -13.12
C GLN A 43 6.27 1.63 -13.57
N LEU A 44 7.18 1.23 -12.66
CA LEU A 44 8.01 0.05 -12.86
C LEU A 44 7.08 -1.12 -13.27
N SER A 45 7.11 -1.46 -14.56
CA SER A 45 6.39 -2.59 -15.11
C SER A 45 7.28 -3.83 -15.00
N GLY A 46 6.77 -4.89 -14.34
CA GLY A 46 7.55 -6.12 -14.19
C GLY A 46 6.98 -7.04 -13.12
N GLU A 47 7.67 -8.16 -12.92
CA GLU A 47 7.32 -9.12 -11.87
C GLU A 47 7.50 -8.50 -10.47
N ARG A 48 6.47 -8.55 -9.66
CA ARG A 48 6.53 -8.07 -8.27
C ARG A 48 7.16 -9.13 -7.39
N VAL A 49 8.26 -8.77 -6.73
CA VAL A 49 9.01 -9.64 -5.81
C VAL A 49 9.00 -9.03 -4.42
N LYS A 50 8.83 -9.85 -3.40
CA LYS A 50 8.95 -9.45 -1.99
C LYS A 50 10.22 -10.07 -1.41
N ILE A 51 11.13 -9.22 -0.95
CA ILE A 51 12.42 -9.64 -0.41
C ILE A 51 12.38 -9.42 1.10
N ARG A 52 12.67 -10.48 1.85
CA ARG A 52 12.82 -10.47 3.30
C ARG A 52 14.19 -11.01 3.67
N GLY A 53 14.96 -10.24 4.44
CA GLY A 53 16.31 -10.68 4.78
C GLY A 53 17.11 -9.65 5.57
N LYS A 54 18.41 -9.88 5.66
CA LYS A 54 19.35 -8.96 6.28
C LYS A 54 20.29 -8.36 5.25
N ILE A 55 20.57 -7.06 5.38
CA ILE A 55 21.57 -6.39 4.55
C ILE A 55 22.94 -6.97 4.88
N VAL A 56 23.69 -7.36 3.87
CA VAL A 56 25.09 -7.83 3.96
C VAL A 56 26.05 -6.72 3.57
N ALA A 57 25.72 -6.02 2.48
CA ALA A 57 26.56 -4.92 1.97
C ALA A 57 25.68 -3.82 1.34
N VAL A 58 26.25 -2.61 1.36
CA VAL A 58 25.65 -1.41 0.73
C VAL A 58 26.72 -0.81 -0.17
N GLU A 59 26.46 -0.78 -1.48
CA GLU A 59 27.40 -0.29 -2.50
C GLU A 59 26.70 0.70 -3.42
N GLY A 60 26.80 1.98 -3.12
CA GLY A 60 26.08 3.03 -3.84
C GLY A 60 24.56 2.81 -3.80
N GLU A 61 23.96 2.62 -4.96
CA GLU A 61 22.52 2.31 -5.09
C GLU A 61 22.20 0.81 -4.92
N ASN A 62 23.17 -0.05 -4.63
CA ASN A 62 22.92 -1.49 -4.55
C ASN A 62 22.95 -1.98 -3.10
N LEU A 63 21.95 -2.73 -2.72
CA LEU A 63 21.91 -3.51 -1.49
C LEU A 63 22.10 -4.98 -1.80
N LYS A 64 23.07 -5.62 -1.13
CA LYS A 64 23.15 -7.07 -1.08
C LYS A 64 22.39 -7.53 0.16
N VAL A 65 21.38 -8.38 -0.04
CA VAL A 65 20.50 -8.88 1.02
C VAL A 65 20.56 -10.39 1.05
N THR A 66 20.89 -10.97 2.21
CA THR A 66 20.78 -12.42 2.45
C THR A 66 19.35 -12.75 2.83
N THR A 67 18.73 -13.64 2.07
CA THR A 67 17.40 -14.20 2.31
C THR A 67 17.49 -15.69 2.64
N HIS A 68 16.36 -16.32 3.00
CA HIS A 68 16.32 -17.78 3.19
C HIS A 68 16.63 -18.56 1.89
N ALA A 69 16.43 -17.96 0.72
CA ALA A 69 16.69 -18.56 -0.59
C ALA A 69 18.09 -18.23 -1.14
N GLY A 70 18.92 -17.49 -0.39
CA GLY A 70 20.25 -17.05 -0.79
C GLY A 70 20.37 -15.53 -0.90
N ASP A 71 21.50 -15.09 -1.40
CA ASP A 71 21.81 -13.67 -1.56
C ASP A 71 21.15 -13.09 -2.80
N VAL A 72 20.58 -11.92 -2.67
CA VAL A 72 19.99 -11.14 -3.75
C VAL A 72 20.59 -9.74 -3.80
N LEU A 73 20.80 -9.23 -5.01
CA LEU A 73 21.20 -7.85 -5.26
C LEU A 73 19.98 -7.03 -5.63
N VAL A 74 19.75 -5.93 -4.94
CA VAL A 74 18.60 -5.04 -5.12
C VAL A 74 19.09 -3.64 -5.39
N ARG A 75 18.70 -3.07 -6.52
CA ARG A 75 18.94 -1.66 -6.81
C ARG A 75 17.96 -0.81 -6.00
N VAL A 76 18.48 0.23 -5.36
CA VAL A 76 17.74 1.18 -4.51
C VAL A 76 18.00 2.60 -5.01
N PRO A 77 17.23 3.07 -6.00
CA PRO A 77 17.32 4.44 -6.48
C PRO A 77 17.32 5.47 -5.33
N GLU A 78 17.94 6.61 -5.55
CA GLU A 78 18.12 7.64 -4.51
C GLU A 78 16.78 8.10 -3.91
N ASN A 79 15.75 8.22 -4.73
CA ASN A 79 14.40 8.62 -4.33
C ASN A 79 13.56 7.49 -3.70
N THR A 80 14.13 6.29 -3.50
CA THR A 80 13.41 5.18 -2.86
C THR A 80 13.02 5.54 -1.44
N ARG A 81 11.72 5.47 -1.14
CA ARG A 81 11.20 5.72 0.21
C ARG A 81 11.68 4.65 1.18
N VAL A 82 12.28 5.09 2.28
CA VAL A 82 12.65 4.24 3.43
C VAL A 82 11.71 4.55 4.59
N SER A 83 11.21 3.54 5.25
CA SER A 83 10.43 3.63 6.49
C SER A 83 10.95 2.61 7.49
N GLY A 84 10.82 2.91 8.77
CA GLY A 84 11.27 2.04 9.85
C GLY A 84 10.13 1.30 10.51
N ILE A 85 10.44 0.16 11.11
CA ILE A 85 9.58 -0.47 12.11
C ILE A 85 10.38 -0.79 13.36
N ALA A 86 9.73 -0.61 14.50
CA ALA A 86 10.27 -0.94 15.82
C ALA A 86 9.32 -1.90 16.54
N ALA A 87 9.84 -2.63 17.52
CA ALA A 87 9.01 -3.42 18.42
C ALA A 87 8.00 -2.53 19.15
N ALA A 88 6.80 -3.02 19.33
CA ALA A 88 5.76 -2.41 20.11
C ALA A 88 5.18 -3.40 21.11
N GLN A 89 4.41 -2.88 22.08
CA GLN A 89 3.75 -3.71 23.08
C GLN A 89 2.25 -3.80 22.81
N LEU A 90 1.63 -4.87 23.28
CA LEU A 90 0.19 -5.06 23.15
C LEU A 90 -0.61 -3.91 23.83
N SER A 91 -0.10 -3.34 24.92
CA SER A 91 -0.69 -2.20 25.61
C SER A 91 -0.80 -0.92 24.75
N GLU A 92 -0.06 -0.85 23.64
CA GLU A 92 -0.15 0.23 22.65
C GLU A 92 -1.34 0.05 21.70
N ILE A 93 -1.94 -1.16 21.67
CA ILE A 93 -3.15 -1.42 20.88
C ILE A 93 -4.37 -1.08 21.72
N THR A 94 -5.04 -0.03 21.36
CA THR A 94 -6.27 0.44 22.05
C THR A 94 -7.47 0.39 21.11
N LYS A 95 -8.65 0.63 21.66
CA LYS A 95 -9.83 0.90 20.82
C LYS A 95 -9.50 2.05 19.85
N ASP A 96 -10.01 1.95 18.64
CA ASP A 96 -9.80 2.85 17.51
C ASP A 96 -8.38 2.85 16.92
N SER A 97 -7.40 2.07 17.45
CA SER A 97 -6.13 1.84 16.77
C SER A 97 -6.38 1.26 15.37
N TYR A 98 -5.60 1.71 14.37
CA TYR A 98 -5.59 1.07 13.05
C TYR A 98 -4.43 0.07 13.00
N VAL A 99 -4.75 -1.19 12.74
CA VAL A 99 -3.77 -2.27 12.80
C VAL A 99 -3.81 -3.13 11.52
N GLY A 100 -2.65 -3.71 11.18
CA GLY A 100 -2.54 -4.82 10.24
C GLY A 100 -2.23 -6.10 11.00
N THR A 101 -2.92 -7.18 10.71
CA THR A 101 -2.63 -8.47 11.31
C THR A 101 -2.34 -9.50 10.23
N VAL A 102 -1.21 -10.19 10.34
CA VAL A 102 -0.99 -11.44 9.59
C VAL A 102 -1.44 -12.59 10.46
N ALA A 103 -2.33 -13.41 9.97
CA ALA A 103 -2.95 -14.47 10.77
C ALA A 103 -3.35 -15.69 9.95
N ILE A 104 -3.49 -16.84 10.62
CA ILE A 104 -4.00 -18.09 10.06
C ILE A 104 -5.41 -18.32 10.60
N LYS A 105 -6.33 -18.70 9.70
CA LYS A 105 -7.71 -19.00 10.05
C LYS A 105 -7.78 -20.33 10.83
N GLN A 106 -8.49 -20.29 11.95
CA GLN A 106 -8.77 -21.45 12.78
C GLN A 106 -10.10 -22.10 12.36
N VAL A 107 -10.36 -23.31 12.85
CA VAL A 107 -11.55 -24.11 12.54
C VAL A 107 -12.85 -23.38 12.95
N ASP A 108 -12.82 -22.64 14.06
CA ASP A 108 -13.95 -21.86 14.58
C ASP A 108 -14.16 -20.52 13.85
N GLY A 109 -13.35 -20.24 12.82
CA GLY A 109 -13.38 -18.99 12.07
C GLY A 109 -12.58 -17.84 12.69
N THR A 110 -12.08 -17.98 13.90
CA THR A 110 -11.16 -17.03 14.54
C THR A 110 -9.82 -17.03 13.78
N LEU A 111 -9.16 -15.88 13.71
CA LEU A 111 -7.82 -15.76 13.16
C LEU A 111 -6.80 -15.83 14.29
N ARG A 112 -5.75 -16.66 14.14
CA ARG A 112 -4.62 -16.70 15.06
C ARG A 112 -3.48 -15.85 14.51
N ALA A 113 -3.12 -14.79 15.22
CA ALA A 113 -2.08 -13.86 14.80
C ALA A 113 -0.70 -14.52 14.72
N LEU A 114 0.01 -14.26 13.64
CA LEU A 114 1.44 -14.47 13.45
C LEU A 114 2.21 -13.18 13.71
N GLU A 115 1.56 -12.04 13.47
CA GLU A 115 2.13 -10.69 13.61
C GLU A 115 1.01 -9.68 13.77
N VAL A 116 1.29 -8.58 14.50
CA VAL A 116 0.44 -7.39 14.53
C VAL A 116 1.27 -6.16 14.24
N HIS A 117 0.80 -5.33 13.33
CA HIS A 117 1.42 -4.07 12.94
C HIS A 117 0.50 -2.90 13.33
N ILE A 118 0.99 -2.01 14.17
CA ILE A 118 0.27 -0.78 14.54
C ILE A 118 0.63 0.31 13.53
N PHE A 119 -0.36 0.79 12.80
CA PHE A 119 -0.18 1.89 11.86
C PHE A 119 -0.32 3.24 12.57
N PRO A 120 0.44 4.25 12.15
CA PRO A 120 0.20 5.62 12.61
C PRO A 120 -1.10 6.15 11.99
N GLU A 121 -1.68 7.19 12.60
CA GLU A 121 -2.99 7.70 12.19
C GLU A 121 -3.02 8.17 10.73
N GLU A 122 -1.92 8.72 10.23
CA GLU A 122 -1.78 9.19 8.84
C GLU A 122 -1.87 8.05 7.82
N ALA A 123 -1.66 6.82 8.26
CA ALA A 123 -1.75 5.61 7.44
C ALA A 123 -3.10 4.90 7.58
N ARG A 124 -4.06 5.45 8.34
CA ARG A 124 -5.40 4.87 8.49
C ARG A 124 -6.06 4.67 7.12
N GLY A 125 -6.72 3.53 6.94
CA GLY A 125 -7.36 3.14 5.69
C GLY A 125 -6.39 2.52 4.66
N THR A 126 -5.07 2.55 4.89
CA THR A 126 -4.11 1.94 3.95
C THR A 126 -4.34 0.44 3.85
N GLY A 127 -4.71 -0.02 2.63
CA GLY A 127 -4.95 -1.43 2.34
C GLY A 127 -6.03 -2.06 3.23
N GLU A 128 -7.05 -1.29 3.64
CA GLU A 128 -8.15 -1.75 4.48
C GLU A 128 -8.83 -3.00 3.90
N GLY A 129 -9.19 -3.93 4.78
CA GLY A 129 -9.83 -5.19 4.43
C GLY A 129 -8.97 -6.42 4.67
N GLN A 130 -9.50 -7.58 4.28
CA GLN A 130 -8.84 -8.87 4.42
C GLN A 130 -8.45 -9.42 3.04
N ARG A 131 -7.23 -10.00 2.94
CA ARG A 131 -6.71 -10.57 1.69
C ARG A 131 -5.70 -11.68 1.96
N PRO A 132 -5.48 -12.62 1.02
CA PRO A 132 -4.39 -13.60 1.11
C PRO A 132 -3.04 -12.91 1.32
N TRP A 133 -2.17 -13.55 2.09
CA TRP A 133 -0.81 -13.07 2.37
C TRP A 133 0.21 -14.19 2.18
N ASP A 134 1.46 -13.83 1.96
CA ASP A 134 2.53 -14.77 1.57
C ASP A 134 3.55 -15.07 2.69
N LEU A 135 3.20 -14.80 3.94
CA LEU A 135 4.06 -15.18 5.06
C LEU A 135 4.07 -16.70 5.25
N THR A 136 2.89 -17.32 5.13
CA THR A 136 2.68 -18.77 5.00
C THR A 136 1.62 -19.02 3.93
N SER A 137 1.49 -20.25 3.45
CA SER A 137 0.57 -20.61 2.35
C SER A 137 -0.91 -20.31 2.65
N ASP A 138 -1.28 -20.30 3.93
CA ASP A 138 -2.64 -20.14 4.45
C ASP A 138 -2.85 -18.84 5.24
N SER A 139 -1.83 -17.96 5.23
CA SER A 139 -1.92 -16.69 5.96
C SER A 139 -2.75 -15.64 5.20
N THR A 140 -3.41 -14.80 5.99
CA THR A 140 -4.15 -13.64 5.52
C THR A 140 -3.63 -12.38 6.19
N MET A 141 -3.68 -11.26 5.47
CA MET A 141 -3.46 -9.92 6.01
C MET A 141 -4.81 -9.25 6.20
N THR A 142 -5.08 -8.75 7.39
CA THR A 142 -6.27 -7.94 7.69
C THR A 142 -5.82 -6.58 8.20
N ASN A 143 -6.13 -5.52 7.46
CA ASN A 143 -5.93 -4.14 7.90
C ASN A 143 -7.28 -3.56 8.31
N ALA A 144 -7.40 -3.13 9.57
CA ALA A 144 -8.69 -2.79 10.15
C ALA A 144 -8.55 -1.87 11.37
N THR A 145 -9.66 -1.25 11.76
CA THR A 145 -9.78 -0.53 13.02
C THR A 145 -10.11 -1.50 14.17
N VAL A 146 -9.46 -1.33 15.30
CA VAL A 146 -9.72 -2.09 16.52
C VAL A 146 -11.02 -1.57 17.16
N GLU A 147 -12.05 -2.41 17.20
CA GLU A 147 -13.30 -2.09 17.88
C GLU A 147 -13.21 -2.41 19.40
N LYS A 148 -12.54 -3.53 19.73
CA LYS A 148 -12.38 -3.98 21.12
C LYS A 148 -11.13 -4.85 21.29
N VAL A 149 -10.53 -4.75 22.49
CA VAL A 149 -9.45 -5.62 22.96
C VAL A 149 -9.96 -6.36 24.20
N GLU A 150 -9.91 -7.66 24.20
CA GLU A 150 -10.39 -8.49 25.32
C GLU A 150 -9.30 -9.51 25.71
N GLN A 151 -9.07 -9.65 27.02
CA GLN A 151 -8.22 -10.74 27.50
C GLN A 151 -9.04 -12.04 27.51
N VAL A 152 -8.49 -13.08 26.88
CA VAL A 152 -9.18 -14.37 26.71
C VAL A 152 -8.21 -15.53 26.90
N SER A 153 -8.75 -16.75 26.99
CA SER A 153 -7.98 -17.98 26.85
C SER A 153 -8.58 -18.81 25.71
N VAL A 154 -7.75 -19.18 24.76
CA VAL A 154 -8.12 -20.09 23.66
C VAL A 154 -7.29 -21.36 23.82
N ASP A 155 -7.93 -22.53 23.89
CA ASP A 155 -7.28 -23.82 24.12
C ASP A 155 -6.34 -23.84 25.35
N LYS A 156 -6.75 -23.18 26.43
CA LYS A 156 -5.99 -22.98 27.68
C LYS A 156 -4.75 -22.06 27.50
N VAL A 157 -4.54 -21.46 26.34
CA VAL A 157 -3.48 -20.47 26.09
C VAL A 157 -4.06 -19.08 26.41
N PRO A 158 -3.54 -18.37 27.43
CA PRO A 158 -3.95 -17.00 27.68
C PRO A 158 -3.48 -16.11 26.53
N GLY A 159 -4.25 -15.07 26.22
CA GLY A 159 -3.91 -14.14 25.16
C GLY A 159 -4.94 -13.02 25.06
N PHE A 160 -4.95 -12.35 23.93
CA PHE A 160 -5.87 -11.25 23.69
C PHE A 160 -6.64 -11.48 22.39
N LEU A 161 -7.90 -11.11 22.39
CA LEU A 161 -8.77 -11.13 21.23
C LEU A 161 -9.02 -9.70 20.78
N LEU A 162 -8.58 -9.38 19.56
CA LEU A 162 -8.96 -8.16 18.89
C LEU A 162 -10.24 -8.38 18.09
N LYS A 163 -11.23 -7.53 18.31
CA LYS A 163 -12.37 -7.40 17.39
C LYS A 163 -12.02 -6.27 16.43
N LEU A 164 -11.91 -6.62 15.17
CA LEU A 164 -11.48 -5.73 14.09
C LEU A 164 -12.66 -5.43 13.17
N LYS A 165 -12.77 -4.16 12.74
CA LYS A 165 -13.78 -3.73 11.78
C LYS A 165 -13.14 -3.04 10.59
N TYR A 166 -13.59 -3.40 9.38
CA TYR A 166 -13.13 -2.82 8.13
C TYR A 166 -14.29 -2.69 7.14
N LYS A 167 -14.09 -1.96 6.07
CA LYS A 167 -15.11 -1.79 5.02
C LYS A 167 -15.46 -3.15 4.40
N GLY A 168 -16.69 -3.59 4.61
CA GLY A 168 -17.22 -4.85 4.07
C GLY A 168 -17.12 -6.05 4.99
N GLY A 169 -16.67 -5.88 6.27
CA GLY A 169 -16.64 -7.00 7.21
C GLY A 169 -16.02 -6.71 8.56
N ASP A 170 -15.87 -7.78 9.31
CA ASP A 170 -15.19 -7.81 10.60
C ASP A 170 -14.32 -9.05 10.73
N ALA A 171 -13.42 -9.05 11.70
CA ALA A 171 -12.59 -10.19 12.02
C ALA A 171 -12.34 -10.27 13.53
N LYS A 172 -12.18 -11.49 14.03
CA LYS A 172 -11.72 -11.77 15.39
C LYS A 172 -10.32 -12.36 15.31
N VAL A 173 -9.34 -11.66 15.90
CA VAL A 173 -7.94 -12.05 15.85
C VAL A 173 -7.45 -12.34 17.25
N PHE A 174 -7.10 -13.60 17.52
CA PHE A 174 -6.46 -14.02 18.75
C PHE A 174 -4.96 -13.77 18.66
N ILE A 175 -4.42 -13.07 19.64
CA ILE A 175 -2.99 -12.79 19.81
C ILE A 175 -2.47 -13.66 20.93
N PRO A 176 -1.78 -14.78 20.65
CA PRO A 176 -1.11 -15.58 21.66
C PRO A 176 0.13 -14.86 22.22
N PRO A 177 0.63 -15.29 23.40
CA PRO A 177 1.91 -14.80 23.91
C PRO A 177 3.04 -15.01 22.91
N GLY A 178 3.96 -14.05 22.85
CA GLY A 178 5.11 -14.10 21.95
C GLY A 178 4.83 -13.70 20.50
N THR A 179 3.60 -13.34 20.15
CA THR A 179 3.30 -12.77 18.84
C THR A 179 4.08 -11.44 18.66
N PRO A 180 4.87 -11.30 17.58
CA PRO A 180 5.54 -10.04 17.28
C PRO A 180 4.52 -8.91 17.08
N ILE A 181 4.72 -7.81 17.80
CA ILE A 181 3.95 -6.58 17.62
C ILE A 181 4.94 -5.49 17.23
N VAL A 182 4.68 -4.83 16.13
CA VAL A 182 5.55 -3.79 15.59
C VAL A 182 4.75 -2.52 15.27
N LYS A 183 5.45 -1.39 15.19
CA LYS A 183 4.87 -0.11 14.78
C LYS A 183 5.78 0.63 13.82
N ASN A 184 5.18 1.47 12.99
CA ASN A 184 5.94 2.36 12.10
C ASN A 184 6.70 3.40 12.92
N VAL A 185 7.93 3.65 12.52
CA VAL A 185 8.75 4.74 13.03
C VAL A 185 9.41 5.48 11.86
N PRO A 186 9.75 6.77 12.00
CA PRO A 186 10.55 7.47 11.01
C PRO A 186 11.87 6.75 10.75
N ALA A 187 12.28 6.71 9.50
CA ALA A 187 13.56 6.14 9.08
C ALA A 187 14.00 6.75 7.76
N ASP A 188 15.29 6.73 7.52
CA ASP A 188 15.92 7.16 6.30
C ASP A 188 17.01 6.16 5.83
N ARG A 189 17.74 6.52 4.79
CA ARG A 189 18.76 5.63 4.20
C ARG A 189 19.93 5.34 5.15
N SER A 190 20.19 6.15 6.16
CA SER A 190 21.27 5.93 7.12
C SER A 190 21.12 4.63 7.92
N LEU A 191 19.88 4.14 8.05
CA LEU A 191 19.57 2.86 8.70
C LEU A 191 19.80 1.63 7.80
N LEU A 192 20.06 1.82 6.51
CA LEU A 192 20.39 0.73 5.59
C LEU A 192 21.85 0.32 5.78
N THR A 193 22.15 -0.36 6.85
CA THR A 193 23.50 -0.79 7.23
C THR A 193 23.61 -2.32 7.24
N PRO A 194 24.82 -2.90 7.07
CA PRO A 194 25.02 -4.33 7.25
C PRO A 194 24.46 -4.83 8.59
N GLY A 195 23.73 -5.96 8.55
CA GLY A 195 23.03 -6.54 9.69
C GLY A 195 21.60 -6.06 9.88
N ALA A 196 21.18 -4.94 9.28
CA ALA A 196 19.80 -4.46 9.38
C ALA A 196 18.83 -5.43 8.70
N GLY A 197 17.73 -5.76 9.38
CA GLY A 197 16.62 -6.51 8.81
C GLY A 197 15.81 -5.65 7.85
N VAL A 198 15.42 -6.18 6.71
CA VAL A 198 14.65 -5.45 5.71
C VAL A 198 13.52 -6.27 5.10
N TYR A 199 12.44 -5.56 4.77
CA TYR A 199 11.40 -6.01 3.86
C TYR A 199 11.34 -5.04 2.67
N ILE A 200 11.55 -5.58 1.45
CA ILE A 200 11.68 -4.78 0.23
C ILE A 200 10.70 -5.29 -0.82
N PRO A 201 9.53 -4.64 -1.00
CA PRO A 201 8.76 -4.80 -2.22
C PRO A 201 9.56 -4.26 -3.41
N ALA A 202 9.93 -5.13 -4.32
CA ALA A 202 10.73 -4.83 -5.51
C ALA A 202 9.99 -5.22 -6.79
N VAL A 203 10.49 -4.74 -7.92
CA VAL A 203 10.05 -5.14 -9.25
C VAL A 203 11.25 -5.67 -10.02
N ARG A 204 11.07 -6.79 -10.70
CA ARG A 204 12.03 -7.34 -11.67
C ARG A 204 11.58 -6.96 -13.06
N GLU A 205 12.29 -6.09 -13.71
CA GLU A 205 12.11 -5.84 -15.13
C GLU A 205 12.60 -7.03 -15.97
N VAL A 206 12.03 -7.21 -17.14
CA VAL A 206 12.46 -8.29 -18.06
C VAL A 206 13.91 -8.08 -18.46
N GLY A 207 14.80 -9.00 -18.06
CA GLY A 207 16.25 -8.89 -18.28
C GLY A 207 16.97 -7.81 -17.46
N GLY A 208 16.27 -7.16 -16.54
CA GLY A 208 16.80 -6.07 -15.71
C GLY A 208 17.07 -6.46 -14.24
N PRO A 209 17.60 -5.51 -13.46
CA PRO A 209 17.85 -5.71 -12.04
C PRO A 209 16.55 -5.77 -11.23
N LEU A 210 16.62 -6.33 -10.02
CA LEU A 210 15.60 -6.13 -9.01
C LEU A 210 15.69 -4.69 -8.51
N THR A 211 14.61 -3.91 -8.67
CA THR A 211 14.57 -2.51 -8.25
C THR A 211 13.58 -2.33 -7.10
N ALA A 212 14.03 -1.78 -6.00
CA ALA A 212 13.20 -1.50 -4.84
C ALA A 212 12.15 -0.42 -5.13
N ARG A 213 10.90 -0.65 -4.76
CA ARG A 213 9.84 0.37 -4.78
C ARG A 213 9.78 1.17 -3.49
N ARG A 214 10.09 0.51 -2.39
CA ARG A 214 10.25 1.08 -1.05
C ARG A 214 11.03 0.10 -0.21
N ILE A 215 11.55 0.57 0.93
CA ILE A 215 12.21 -0.27 1.91
C ILE A 215 11.56 -0.06 3.27
N ILE A 216 11.34 -1.16 3.97
CA ILE A 216 10.98 -1.16 5.38
C ILE A 216 12.16 -1.76 6.12
N VAL A 217 12.80 -0.97 6.99
CA VAL A 217 13.97 -1.38 7.76
C VAL A 217 13.60 -1.57 9.23
N GLY A 218 14.08 -2.63 9.82
CA GLY A 218 13.93 -2.88 11.25
C GLY A 218 14.87 -2.00 12.07
N VAL A 219 14.32 -1.32 13.06
CA VAL A 219 15.06 -0.50 14.02
C VAL A 219 15.38 -1.34 15.27
N ASN A 220 16.56 -1.14 15.85
CA ASN A 220 17.02 -1.86 17.05
C ASN A 220 16.98 -3.38 16.92
N GLY A 221 17.40 -3.91 15.76
CA GLY A 221 17.49 -5.35 15.52
C GLY A 221 16.17 -6.05 15.22
N VAL A 222 15.07 -5.31 15.08
CA VAL A 222 13.79 -5.86 14.65
C VAL A 222 13.93 -6.39 13.22
N MET A 223 13.48 -7.64 12.99
CA MET A 223 13.31 -8.15 11.64
C MET A 223 11.90 -7.76 11.17
N PRO A 224 11.77 -7.04 10.05
CA PRO A 224 10.45 -6.77 9.49
C PRO A 224 9.72 -8.08 9.17
N PRO A 225 8.61 -8.39 9.85
CA PRO A 225 7.97 -9.69 9.69
C PRO A 225 7.12 -9.79 8.42
N MET A 226 6.63 -8.66 7.89
CA MET A 226 5.76 -8.59 6.69
C MET A 226 6.38 -9.11 5.41
#